data_1b079fe63f3c477dfe80a118a7bd6df0
#
_entry.id   1b079fe63f3c477dfe80a118a7bd6df0
#
_cell.length_a   1.000
_cell.length_b   1.000
_cell.length_c   1.000
_cell.angle_alpha   90.00
_cell.angle_beta   90.00
_cell.angle_gamma   90.00
#
_symmetry.space_group_name_H-M   'P 1'
#
loop_
_entity.id
_entity.type
_entity.pdbx_description
1 polymer ?
#
loop_
_entity_poly.entity_id
_entity_poly.type
_entity_poly.pdbx_seq_one_letter_code
_entity_poly.pdbx_strand_id
1 'polypeptide(L)'
;THNQSHTLLTVLPALPARVRNALSKEQLLQYQAEETDKVLEPVLTYLARHDIRPHVLSRVGDPGSTIAEIAREEKFGMVIMGSHGQGALGNLLMGSVATRVLANCSTPVLLVR
;
A
#
# COMPACT_ATOMS: atom_id res chain seq x y z
N THR A 1 -19.45 -14.97 4.50
CA THR A 1 -18.10 -14.85 5.05
C THR A 1 -17.05 -15.32 4.05
N HIS A 2 -17.34 -16.36 3.30
CA HIS A 2 -16.39 -16.93 2.35
C HIS A 2 -16.37 -16.18 1.02
N ASN A 3 -17.30 -15.25 0.85
CA ASN A 3 -17.39 -14.46 -0.37
C ASN A 3 -16.77 -13.08 -0.26
N GLN A 4 -16.05 -12.84 0.82
CA GLN A 4 -15.39 -11.55 0.97
C GLN A 4 -14.26 -11.43 -0.03
N SER A 5 -14.23 -10.30 -0.72
CA SER A 5 -13.13 -10.01 -1.61
C SER A 5 -12.04 -9.27 -0.87
N HIS A 6 -10.83 -9.45 -1.35
CA HIS A 6 -9.65 -8.80 -0.79
C HIS A 6 -9.02 -7.94 -1.85
N THR A 7 -8.47 -6.82 -1.44
CA THR A 7 -7.70 -5.94 -2.31
C THR A 7 -6.33 -5.74 -1.68
N LEU A 8 -5.31 -5.98 -2.48
CA LEU A 8 -3.93 -5.75 -2.06
C LEU A 8 -3.49 -4.43 -2.66
N LEU A 9 -3.13 -3.49 -1.81
CA LEU A 9 -2.76 -2.15 -2.22
C LEU A 9 -1.30 -1.88 -1.90
N THR A 10 -0.59 -1.34 -2.87
CA THR A 10 0.72 -0.74 -2.60
C THR A 10 0.71 0.71 -3.05
N VAL A 11 1.38 1.55 -2.29
CA VAL A 11 1.53 2.97 -2.62
C VAL A 11 3.01 3.26 -2.71
N LEU A 12 3.46 3.61 -3.91
CA LEU A 12 4.84 3.98 -4.14
C LEU A 12 5.02 5.47 -3.87
N PRO A 13 6.09 5.86 -3.18
CA PRO A 13 6.36 7.29 -3.04
C PRO A 13 6.65 7.91 -4.40
N ALA A 14 6.23 9.15 -4.59
CA ALA A 14 6.51 9.87 -5.82
C ALA A 14 8.01 10.14 -5.93
N LEU A 15 8.55 9.99 -7.14
CA LEU A 15 9.94 10.34 -7.39
C LEU A 15 10.10 11.87 -7.31
N PRO A 16 11.29 12.34 -6.89
CA PRO A 16 11.57 13.77 -6.95
C PRO A 16 11.32 14.31 -8.35
N ALA A 17 10.84 15.54 -8.44
CA ALA A 17 10.48 16.13 -9.73
C ALA A 17 11.63 16.10 -10.72
N ARG A 18 12.87 16.34 -10.25
CA ARG A 18 14.04 16.32 -11.11
C ARG A 18 14.24 14.95 -11.78
N VAL A 19 14.08 13.88 -11.02
CA VAL A 19 14.22 12.52 -11.56
C VAL A 19 13.06 12.22 -12.49
N ARG A 20 11.85 12.53 -12.06
CA ARG A 20 10.64 12.27 -12.85
C ARG A 20 10.69 13.00 -14.20
N ASN A 21 11.16 14.24 -14.20
CA ASN A 21 11.25 15.03 -15.42
C ASN A 21 12.35 14.55 -16.36
N ALA A 22 13.32 13.79 -15.86
CA ALA A 22 14.38 13.23 -16.69
C ALA A 22 13.96 11.93 -17.38
N LEU A 23 12.80 11.37 -17.03
CA LEU A 23 12.31 10.12 -17.58
C LEU A 23 11.21 10.38 -18.60
N SER A 24 11.16 9.55 -19.64
CA SER A 24 10.00 9.55 -20.53
C SER A 24 8.81 8.95 -19.78
N LYS A 25 7.61 9.14 -20.34
CA LYS A 25 6.41 8.56 -19.78
C LYS A 25 6.51 7.04 -19.72
N GLU A 26 7.05 6.43 -20.77
CA GLU A 26 7.22 4.98 -20.83
C GLU A 26 8.20 4.49 -19.77
N GLN A 27 9.32 5.20 -19.60
CA GLN A 27 10.31 4.85 -18.58
C GLN A 27 9.72 4.95 -17.18
N LEU A 28 8.93 5.99 -16.93
CA LEU A 28 8.31 6.18 -15.64
C LEU A 28 7.31 5.05 -15.33
N LEU A 29 6.47 4.69 -16.30
CA LEU A 29 5.50 3.62 -16.13
C LEU A 29 6.19 2.28 -15.91
N GLN A 30 7.28 2.02 -16.64
CA GLN A 30 8.03 0.79 -16.48
C GLN A 30 8.67 0.72 -15.09
N TYR A 31 9.24 1.82 -14.62
CA TYR A 31 9.82 1.89 -13.29
C TYR A 31 8.77 1.57 -12.22
N GLN A 32 7.60 2.19 -12.34
CA GLN A 32 6.51 1.97 -11.38
C GLN A 32 6.05 0.53 -11.38
N ALA A 33 5.92 -0.08 -12.56
CA ALA A 33 5.51 -1.48 -12.66
C ALA A 33 6.53 -2.41 -12.02
N GLU A 34 7.81 -2.19 -12.28
CA GLU A 34 8.87 -3.01 -11.71
C GLU A 34 8.93 -2.89 -10.18
N GLU A 35 8.78 -1.67 -9.65
CA GLU A 35 8.79 -1.47 -8.21
C GLU A 35 7.57 -2.08 -7.54
N THR A 36 6.41 -1.98 -8.17
CA THR A 36 5.21 -2.62 -7.68
C THR A 36 5.38 -4.12 -7.63
N ASP A 37 5.92 -4.73 -8.68
CA ASP A 37 6.12 -6.18 -8.74
C ASP A 37 7.08 -6.65 -7.65
N LYS A 38 8.15 -5.92 -7.41
CA LYS A 38 9.10 -6.28 -6.35
C LYS A 38 8.44 -6.36 -4.98
N VAL A 39 7.54 -5.43 -4.71
CA VAL A 39 6.86 -5.36 -3.41
C VAL A 39 5.77 -6.43 -3.32
N LEU A 40 4.99 -6.59 -4.37
CA LEU A 40 3.80 -7.42 -4.31
C LEU A 40 4.03 -8.89 -4.63
N GLU A 41 5.03 -9.23 -5.42
CA GLU A 41 5.25 -10.62 -5.82
C GLU A 41 5.38 -11.58 -4.66
N PRO A 42 6.19 -11.31 -3.62
CA PRO A 42 6.27 -12.22 -2.48
C PRO A 42 4.95 -12.37 -1.76
N VAL A 43 4.19 -11.27 -1.64
CA VAL A 43 2.91 -11.28 -0.96
C VAL A 43 1.89 -12.09 -1.76
N LEU A 44 1.83 -11.86 -3.06
CA LEU A 44 0.90 -12.59 -3.92
C LEU A 44 1.21 -14.09 -3.95
N THR A 45 2.51 -14.44 -3.94
CA THR A 45 2.91 -15.84 -3.88
C THR A 45 2.45 -16.48 -2.58
N TYR A 46 2.65 -15.77 -1.46
CA TYR A 46 2.21 -16.26 -0.17
C TYR A 46 0.68 -16.45 -0.13
N LEU A 47 -0.05 -15.45 -0.60
CA LEU A 47 -1.51 -15.51 -0.59
C LEU A 47 -2.04 -16.63 -1.50
N ALA A 48 -1.39 -16.86 -2.63
CA ALA A 48 -1.79 -17.94 -3.54
C ALA A 48 -1.68 -19.30 -2.88
N ARG A 49 -0.71 -19.50 -2.00
CA ARG A 49 -0.56 -20.76 -1.26
C ARG A 49 -1.72 -21.00 -0.30
N HIS A 50 -2.44 -19.95 0.05
CA HIS A 50 -3.60 -20.01 0.95
C HIS A 50 -4.91 -19.81 0.18
N ASP A 51 -4.87 -19.98 -1.13
CA ASP A 51 -6.04 -19.85 -2.02
C ASP A 51 -6.68 -18.48 -1.99
N ILE A 52 -5.89 -17.45 -1.73
CA ILE A 52 -6.36 -16.08 -1.74
C ILE A 52 -5.87 -15.39 -3.00
N ARG A 53 -6.80 -14.86 -3.78
CA ARG A 53 -6.53 -14.17 -5.04
C ARG A 53 -7.07 -12.75 -4.95
N PRO A 54 -6.30 -11.81 -4.42
CA PRO A 54 -6.80 -10.45 -4.22
C PRO A 54 -6.84 -9.66 -5.51
N HIS A 55 -7.68 -8.64 -5.54
CA HIS A 55 -7.53 -7.58 -6.52
C HIS A 55 -6.28 -6.80 -6.16
N VAL A 56 -5.57 -6.30 -7.15
CA VAL A 56 -4.33 -5.56 -6.91
C VAL A 56 -4.52 -4.11 -7.34
N LEU A 57 -4.19 -3.20 -6.43
CA LEU A 57 -4.17 -1.77 -6.71
C LEU A 57 -2.77 -1.24 -6.44
N SER A 58 -2.31 -0.37 -7.31
CA SER A 58 -1.04 0.33 -7.16
C SER A 58 -1.30 1.82 -7.36
N ARG A 59 -0.77 2.63 -6.47
CA ARG A 59 -0.89 4.08 -6.52
C ARG A 59 0.45 4.71 -6.24
N VAL A 60 0.58 5.97 -6.62
CA VAL A 60 1.79 6.76 -6.36
C VAL A 60 1.37 7.97 -5.53
N GLY A 61 2.08 8.24 -4.46
CA GLY A 61 1.78 9.38 -3.61
C GLY A 61 2.24 9.17 -2.18
N ASP A 62 1.67 9.94 -1.28
CA ASP A 62 1.92 9.77 0.14
C ASP A 62 1.15 8.55 0.64
N PRO A 63 1.84 7.54 1.19
CA PRO A 63 1.17 6.30 1.55
C PRO A 63 0.01 6.48 2.53
N GLY A 64 0.20 7.25 3.59
CA GLY A 64 -0.83 7.38 4.63
C GLY A 64 -2.11 8.01 4.12
N SER A 65 -2.01 9.15 3.43
CA SER A 65 -3.19 9.82 2.91
C SER A 65 -3.81 9.06 1.76
N THR A 66 -3.01 8.41 0.93
CA THR A 66 -3.52 7.64 -0.20
C THR A 66 -4.33 6.43 0.28
N ILE A 67 -3.82 5.70 1.28
CA ILE A 67 -4.53 4.56 1.85
C ILE A 67 -5.87 5.00 2.43
N ALA A 68 -5.87 6.08 3.20
CA ALA A 68 -7.11 6.58 3.81
C ALA A 68 -8.12 7.02 2.75
N GLU A 69 -7.64 7.67 1.69
CA GLU A 69 -8.50 8.11 0.61
C GLU A 69 -9.14 6.94 -0.14
N ILE A 70 -8.34 5.93 -0.46
CA ILE A 70 -8.84 4.74 -1.15
C ILE A 70 -9.84 3.98 -0.27
N ALA A 71 -9.54 3.85 1.02
CA ALA A 71 -10.46 3.17 1.93
C ALA A 71 -11.82 3.83 1.95
N ARG A 72 -11.85 5.17 1.89
CA ARG A 72 -13.08 5.93 1.87
C ARG A 72 -13.81 5.82 0.53
N GLU A 73 -13.07 5.98 -0.57
CA GLU A 73 -13.65 5.99 -1.90
C GLU A 73 -14.20 4.63 -2.32
N GLU A 74 -13.48 3.57 -1.99
CA GLU A 74 -13.86 2.21 -2.36
C GLU A 74 -14.75 1.55 -1.31
N LYS A 75 -15.01 2.24 -0.22
CA LYS A 75 -15.92 1.79 0.84
C LYS A 75 -15.55 0.42 1.41
N PHE A 76 -14.25 0.22 1.66
CA PHE A 76 -13.81 -1.01 2.30
C PHE A 76 -14.34 -1.12 3.72
N GLY A 77 -14.62 -2.33 4.15
CA GLY A 77 -15.09 -2.58 5.51
C GLY A 77 -13.97 -2.55 6.54
N MET A 78 -12.72 -2.81 6.12
CA MET A 78 -11.59 -2.84 7.03
C MET A 78 -10.30 -2.66 6.24
N VAL A 79 -9.35 -1.97 6.86
CA VAL A 79 -7.99 -1.86 6.35
C VAL A 79 -7.09 -2.71 7.27
N ILE A 80 -6.27 -3.56 6.68
CA ILE A 80 -5.29 -4.35 7.41
C ILE A 80 -3.91 -3.90 6.97
N MET A 81 -3.07 -3.50 7.90
CA MET A 81 -1.73 -3.00 7.56
C MET A 81 -0.76 -3.27 8.70
N GLY A 82 0.52 -3.19 8.38
CA GLY A 82 1.54 -3.30 9.40
C GLY A 82 1.58 -2.05 10.28
N SER A 83 1.87 -2.23 11.54
CA SER A 83 2.02 -1.10 12.46
C SER A 83 3.35 -0.37 12.26
N HIS A 84 4.32 -1.04 11.62
CA HIS A 84 5.65 -0.47 11.33
C HIS A 84 6.00 -0.75 9.87
N GLY A 85 6.53 0.24 9.19
CA GLY A 85 7.02 0.06 7.83
C GLY A 85 8.53 -0.03 7.79
N GLN A 86 9.06 -0.01 6.57
CA GLN A 86 10.51 0.06 6.38
C GLN A 86 11.04 1.35 6.99
N GLY A 87 12.18 1.28 7.62
CA GLY A 87 12.79 2.44 8.26
C GLY A 87 12.27 2.74 9.64
N ALA A 88 11.33 1.94 10.17
CA ALA A 88 10.87 2.12 11.52
C ALA A 88 11.99 1.82 12.52
N LEU A 89 12.11 2.67 13.52
CA LEU A 89 13.10 2.49 14.57
C LEU A 89 12.51 1.63 15.68
N GLY A 90 13.40 0.87 16.36
CA GLY A 90 12.98 -0.13 17.31
C GLY A 90 12.11 0.34 18.46
N ASN A 91 12.20 1.62 18.82
CA ASN A 91 11.46 2.17 19.95
C ASN A 91 10.14 2.84 19.55
N LEU A 92 9.81 2.86 18.27
CA LEU A 92 8.56 3.44 17.85
C LEU A 92 7.41 2.48 18.14
N LEU A 93 6.34 3.01 18.70
CA LEU A 93 5.13 2.24 18.93
C LEU A 93 4.41 1.97 17.61
N MET A 94 4.54 2.89 16.68
CA MET A 94 3.79 2.82 15.42
C MET A 94 4.52 3.60 14.35
N GLY A 95 4.52 3.10 13.11
CA GLY A 95 5.15 3.78 12.01
C GLY A 95 4.38 5.01 11.56
N SER A 96 5.03 5.87 10.77
CA SER A 96 4.43 7.12 10.31
C SER A 96 3.22 6.89 9.40
N VAL A 97 3.27 5.87 8.56
CA VAL A 97 2.15 5.56 7.65
C VAL A 97 0.93 5.13 8.44
N ALA A 98 1.12 4.21 9.41
CA ALA A 98 0.02 3.75 10.24
C ALA A 98 -0.61 4.89 11.04
N THR A 99 0.23 5.78 11.60
CA THR A 99 -0.24 6.94 12.34
C THR A 99 -1.10 7.84 11.45
N ARG A 100 -0.64 8.08 10.24
CA ARG A 100 -1.37 8.95 9.31
C ARG A 100 -2.66 8.33 8.82
N VAL A 101 -2.66 7.02 8.57
CA VAL A 101 -3.88 6.32 8.19
C VAL A 101 -4.92 6.43 9.29
N LEU A 102 -4.53 6.17 10.54
CA LEU A 102 -5.45 6.27 11.66
C LEU A 102 -6.02 7.67 11.84
N ALA A 103 -5.20 8.69 11.59
CA ALA A 103 -5.64 10.08 11.75
C ALA A 103 -6.66 10.50 10.68
N ASN A 104 -6.64 9.86 9.51
CA ASN A 104 -7.42 10.30 8.36
C ASN A 104 -8.43 9.29 7.87
N CYS A 105 -8.57 8.16 8.53
CA CYS A 105 -9.41 7.07 8.06
C CYS A 105 -10.50 6.76 9.06
N SER A 106 -11.76 6.78 8.61
CA SER A 106 -12.89 6.40 9.45
C SER A 106 -13.19 4.90 9.33
N THR A 107 -12.58 4.22 8.36
CA THR A 107 -12.71 2.78 8.21
C THR A 107 -11.95 2.08 9.34
N PRO A 108 -12.48 1.01 9.92
CA PRO A 108 -11.74 0.25 10.92
C PRO A 108 -10.38 -0.22 10.40
N VAL A 109 -9.35 -0.12 11.22
CA VAL A 109 -7.99 -0.49 10.85
C VAL A 109 -7.48 -1.56 11.82
N LEU A 110 -7.03 -2.68 11.25
CA LEU A 110 -6.35 -3.72 12.02
C LEU A 110 -4.86 -3.58 11.81
N LEU A 111 -4.12 -3.39 12.89
CA LEU A 111 -2.67 -3.27 12.82
C LEU A 111 -2.02 -4.60 13.17
N VAL A 112 -1.04 -4.98 12.36
CA VAL A 112 -0.30 -6.23 12.52
C VAL A 112 1.17 -5.89 12.76
N ARG A 113 1.78 -6.53 13.77
CA ARG A 113 3.20 -6.32 14.09
C ARG A 113 4.08 -7.20 13.23
#